data_38f3a0da19a725b3503248f9e4ab78a6
#
_entry.id   38f3a0da19a725b3503248f9e4ab78a6
#
_cell.length_a   1.000
_cell.length_b   1.000
_cell.length_c   1.000
_cell.angle_alpha   90.00
_cell.angle_beta   90.00
_cell.angle_gamma   90.00
#
_symmetry.space_group_name_H-M   'P 1'
#
loop_
_entity.id
_entity.type
_entity.pdbx_description
1 polymer ?
#
loop_
_entity_poly.entity_id
_entity_poly.type
_entity_poly.pdbx_seq_one_letter_code
_entity_poly.pdbx_strand_id
1 'polypeptide(L)'
;PTLRRLQRCDIDTGHFYVQVTDYLSEVTKALIHITRPAFGHIDNNHEGLSKEQIVDLMRVNDQVEAIFDKINDMLRTKDFSDLDMVLEMRDKLFDTIVEAIKNQLRRINGDPAASTRASVLYLTILNETKTMILQARNLLKSQHYFLESRK
;
A
#
# COMPACT_ATOMS: atom_id res chain seq x y z
N PRO A 1 -15.62 11.13 -39.06
CA PRO A 1 -14.85 11.57 -37.88
C PRO A 1 -15.46 11.04 -36.57
N THR A 2 -16.78 10.91 -36.45
CA THR A 2 -17.51 10.57 -35.22
C THR A 2 -17.31 9.11 -34.80
N LEU A 3 -17.30 8.16 -35.73
CA LEU A 3 -17.12 6.73 -35.46
C LEU A 3 -15.71 6.40 -34.91
N ARG A 4 -14.65 7.03 -35.44
CA ARG A 4 -13.29 6.87 -34.92
C ARG A 4 -13.11 7.44 -33.52
N ARG A 5 -13.87 8.46 -33.16
CA ARG A 5 -13.84 9.09 -31.83
C ARG A 5 -14.56 8.22 -30.79
N LEU A 6 -15.68 7.60 -31.18
CA LEU A 6 -16.40 6.63 -30.35
C LEU A 6 -15.54 5.36 -30.07
N GLN A 7 -14.89 4.80 -31.10
CA GLN A 7 -14.02 3.64 -30.94
C GLN A 7 -12.80 3.90 -30.05
N ARG A 8 -12.19 5.09 -30.12
CA ARG A 8 -11.11 5.47 -29.20
C ARG A 8 -11.62 5.60 -27.76
N CYS A 9 -12.75 6.24 -27.53
CA CYS A 9 -13.33 6.39 -26.20
C CYS A 9 -13.66 5.03 -25.56
N ASP A 10 -14.12 4.06 -26.34
CA ASP A 10 -14.42 2.71 -25.86
C ASP A 10 -13.15 1.92 -25.52
N ILE A 11 -12.09 2.06 -26.32
CA ILE A 11 -10.79 1.43 -26.06
C ILE A 11 -10.14 2.02 -24.79
N ASP A 12 -10.12 3.35 -24.66
CA ASP A 12 -9.56 4.03 -23.49
C ASP A 12 -10.34 3.68 -22.21
N THR A 13 -11.66 3.58 -22.30
CA THR A 13 -12.52 3.16 -21.19
C THR A 13 -12.26 1.71 -20.81
N GLY A 14 -12.12 0.81 -21.80
CA GLY A 14 -11.78 -0.59 -21.56
C GLY A 14 -10.40 -0.75 -20.89
N HIS A 15 -9.40 -0.03 -21.38
CA HIS A 15 -8.07 -0.03 -20.82
C HIS A 15 -8.05 0.47 -19.36
N PHE A 16 -8.75 1.57 -19.10
CA PHE A 16 -8.88 2.09 -17.74
C PHE A 16 -9.55 1.08 -16.80
N TYR A 17 -10.62 0.41 -17.24
CA TYR A 17 -11.29 -0.61 -16.44
C TYR A 17 -10.34 -1.76 -16.05
N VAL A 18 -9.55 -2.25 -17.01
CA VAL A 18 -8.53 -3.30 -16.76
C VAL A 18 -7.51 -2.80 -15.73
N GLN A 19 -6.96 -1.61 -15.89
CA GLN A 19 -6.00 -1.04 -14.95
C GLN A 19 -6.55 -0.93 -13.52
N VAL A 20 -7.79 -0.42 -13.37
CA VAL A 20 -8.45 -0.32 -12.04
C VAL A 20 -8.59 -1.71 -11.40
N THR A 21 -9.02 -2.70 -12.19
CA THR A 21 -9.19 -4.07 -11.71
C THR A 21 -7.85 -4.67 -11.27
N ASP A 22 -6.78 -4.45 -12.03
CA ASP A 22 -5.44 -4.91 -11.70
C ASP A 22 -4.92 -4.28 -10.41
N TYR A 23 -5.03 -2.96 -10.23
CA TYR A 23 -4.59 -2.29 -9.01
C TYR A 23 -5.37 -2.73 -7.78
N LEU A 24 -6.68 -2.91 -7.87
CA LEU A 24 -7.51 -3.42 -6.78
C LEU A 24 -7.13 -4.88 -6.44
N SER A 25 -6.85 -5.70 -7.46
CA SER A 25 -6.37 -7.07 -7.27
C SER A 25 -5.03 -7.09 -6.52
N GLU A 26 -4.09 -6.22 -6.89
CA GLU A 26 -2.78 -6.15 -6.22
C GLU A 26 -2.89 -5.65 -4.77
N VAL A 27 -3.75 -4.66 -4.49
CA VAL A 27 -4.06 -4.23 -3.11
C VAL A 27 -4.62 -5.41 -2.29
N THR A 28 -5.56 -6.17 -2.86
CA THR A 28 -6.15 -7.34 -2.20
C THR A 28 -5.11 -8.43 -1.93
N LYS A 29 -4.21 -8.70 -2.89
CA LYS A 29 -3.11 -9.66 -2.71
C LYS A 29 -2.17 -9.24 -1.57
N ALA A 30 -1.79 -7.96 -1.52
CA ALA A 30 -0.95 -7.45 -0.43
C ALA A 30 -1.62 -7.64 0.94
N LEU A 31 -2.93 -7.36 1.07
CA LEU A 31 -3.69 -7.62 2.28
C LEU A 31 -3.69 -9.11 2.68
N ILE A 32 -3.85 -10.02 1.71
CA ILE A 32 -3.79 -11.46 1.95
C ILE A 32 -2.38 -11.88 2.39
N HIS A 33 -1.33 -11.31 1.80
CA HIS A 33 0.06 -11.59 2.15
C HIS A 33 0.44 -11.06 3.54
N ILE A 34 -0.29 -10.09 4.07
CA ILE A 34 -0.16 -9.62 5.46
C ILE A 34 -0.96 -10.52 6.40
N THR A 35 -2.25 -10.75 6.10
CA THR A 35 -3.19 -11.35 7.04
C THR A 35 -2.97 -12.85 7.22
N ARG A 36 -2.67 -13.61 6.15
CA ARG A 36 -2.42 -15.06 6.26
C ARG A 36 -1.21 -15.41 7.12
N PRO A 37 -0.02 -14.83 6.90
CA PRO A 37 1.12 -15.09 7.78
C PRO A 37 0.89 -14.64 9.22
N ALA A 38 0.22 -13.49 9.43
CA ALA A 38 -0.10 -13.00 10.76
C ALA A 38 -1.05 -13.96 11.50
N PHE A 39 -2.10 -14.43 10.84
CA PHE A 39 -3.02 -15.44 11.41
C PHE A 39 -2.27 -16.75 11.73
N GLY A 40 -1.49 -17.28 10.77
CA GLY A 40 -0.71 -18.49 10.99
C GLY A 40 0.31 -18.36 12.13
N HIS A 41 0.89 -17.18 12.32
CA HIS A 41 1.81 -16.89 13.42
C HIS A 41 1.10 -16.98 14.79
N ILE A 42 -0.11 -16.46 14.88
CA ILE A 42 -0.93 -16.50 16.10
C ILE A 42 -1.46 -17.92 16.35
N ASP A 43 -2.02 -18.56 15.32
CA ASP A 43 -2.64 -19.89 15.41
C ASP A 43 -1.64 -20.98 15.83
N ASN A 44 -0.39 -20.86 15.39
CA ASN A 44 0.70 -21.76 15.78
C ASN A 44 1.39 -21.38 17.11
N ASN A 45 0.84 -20.42 17.86
CA ASN A 45 1.40 -19.94 19.15
C ASN A 45 2.87 -19.55 19.07
N HIS A 46 3.29 -18.92 17.96
CA HIS A 46 4.65 -18.40 17.85
C HIS A 46 4.86 -17.20 18.77
N GLU A 47 6.12 -16.97 19.15
CA GLU A 47 6.49 -15.81 19.95
C GLU A 47 6.00 -14.51 19.30
N GLY A 48 5.34 -13.65 20.08
CA GLY A 48 4.79 -12.38 19.61
C GLY A 48 5.84 -11.41 19.12
N LEU A 49 5.39 -10.36 18.43
CA LEU A 49 6.24 -9.24 18.05
C LEU A 49 6.78 -8.52 19.29
N SER A 50 8.02 -8.02 19.22
CA SER A 50 8.58 -7.21 20.29
C SER A 50 7.83 -5.87 20.45
N LYS A 51 8.00 -5.22 21.62
CA LYS A 51 7.39 -3.91 21.86
C LYS A 51 7.84 -2.88 20.82
N GLU A 52 9.10 -2.91 20.43
CA GLU A 52 9.67 -2.01 19.44
C GLU A 52 9.07 -2.27 18.05
N GLN A 53 8.91 -3.54 17.66
CA GLN A 53 8.24 -3.92 16.41
C GLN A 53 6.79 -3.44 16.38
N ILE A 54 6.07 -3.57 17.49
CA ILE A 54 4.68 -3.09 17.61
C ILE A 54 4.62 -1.57 17.46
N VAL A 55 5.50 -0.82 18.12
CA VAL A 55 5.55 0.64 18.01
C VAL A 55 5.83 1.08 16.57
N ASP A 56 6.80 0.43 15.89
CA ASP A 56 7.10 0.72 14.49
C ASP A 56 5.88 0.44 13.59
N LEU A 57 5.19 -0.69 13.77
CA LEU A 57 4.00 -1.04 13.00
C LEU A 57 2.82 -0.12 13.27
N MET A 58 2.62 0.35 14.51
CA MET A 58 1.58 1.35 14.83
C MET A 58 1.84 2.66 14.10
N ARG A 59 3.10 3.14 14.09
CA ARG A 59 3.48 4.35 13.34
C ARG A 59 3.21 4.20 11.85
N VAL A 60 3.55 3.04 11.27
CA VAL A 60 3.26 2.73 9.86
C VAL A 60 1.76 2.70 9.61
N ASN A 61 0.98 2.07 10.50
CA ASN A 61 -0.48 2.00 10.39
C ASN A 61 -1.14 3.38 10.37
N ASP A 62 -0.75 4.28 11.28
CA ASP A 62 -1.30 5.65 11.35
C ASP A 62 -1.05 6.41 10.04
N GLN A 63 0.13 6.25 9.44
CA GLN A 63 0.45 6.85 8.15
C GLN A 63 -0.34 6.23 6.99
N VAL A 64 -0.52 4.91 7.00
CA VAL A 64 -1.34 4.18 6.01
C VAL A 64 -2.79 4.65 6.08
N GLU A 65 -3.37 4.73 7.27
CA GLU A 65 -4.74 5.20 7.48
C GLU A 65 -4.93 6.62 6.94
N ALA A 66 -4.04 7.54 7.28
CA ALA A 66 -4.09 8.91 6.77
C ALA A 66 -4.01 8.99 5.23
N ILE A 67 -3.18 8.15 4.59
CA ILE A 67 -3.07 8.09 3.13
C ILE A 67 -4.37 7.56 2.51
N PHE A 68 -4.94 6.47 3.05
CA PHE A 68 -6.18 5.89 2.53
C PHE A 68 -7.37 6.82 2.71
N ASP A 69 -7.48 7.53 3.84
CA ASP A 69 -8.51 8.53 4.06
C ASP A 69 -8.45 9.61 2.99
N LYS A 70 -7.25 10.11 2.69
CA LYS A 70 -7.05 11.13 1.67
C LYS A 70 -7.39 10.61 0.27
N ILE A 71 -6.96 9.39 -0.08
CA ILE A 71 -7.28 8.73 -1.35
C ILE A 71 -8.79 8.54 -1.49
N ASN A 72 -9.46 8.04 -0.45
CA ASN A 72 -10.90 7.80 -0.46
C ASN A 72 -11.68 9.11 -0.64
N ASP A 73 -11.27 10.18 0.04
CA ASP A 73 -11.90 11.50 -0.11
C ASP A 73 -11.77 12.03 -1.53
N MET A 74 -10.56 11.97 -2.12
CA MET A 74 -10.31 12.39 -3.50
C MET A 74 -11.12 11.57 -4.52
N LEU A 75 -11.21 10.26 -4.34
CA LEU A 75 -12.01 9.39 -5.22
C LEU A 75 -13.52 9.69 -5.10
N ARG A 76 -14.00 9.96 -3.88
CA ARG A 76 -15.40 10.28 -3.61
C ARG A 76 -15.80 11.64 -4.15
N THR A 77 -14.98 12.65 -3.94
CA THR A 77 -15.27 14.04 -4.37
C THR A 77 -14.93 14.29 -5.84
N LYS A 78 -14.09 13.43 -6.45
CA LYS A 78 -13.45 13.62 -7.77
C LYS A 78 -12.59 14.89 -7.84
N ASP A 79 -12.14 15.38 -6.71
CA ASP A 79 -11.19 16.47 -6.59
C ASP A 79 -9.78 15.92 -6.33
N PHE A 80 -8.87 16.15 -7.28
CA PHE A 80 -7.50 15.66 -7.26
C PHE A 80 -6.47 16.75 -6.97
N SER A 81 -6.90 17.89 -6.45
CA SER A 81 -6.03 19.03 -6.11
C SER A 81 -4.91 18.66 -5.12
N ASP A 82 -5.18 17.71 -4.23
CA ASP A 82 -4.25 17.25 -3.20
C ASP A 82 -3.40 16.02 -3.62
N LEU A 83 -3.33 15.70 -4.92
CA LEU A 83 -2.57 14.54 -5.40
C LEU A 83 -1.09 14.60 -4.98
N ASP A 84 -0.46 15.76 -5.07
CA ASP A 84 0.94 15.94 -4.67
C ASP A 84 1.13 15.71 -3.17
N MET A 85 0.16 16.10 -2.34
CA MET A 85 0.17 15.81 -0.90
C MET A 85 0.18 14.28 -0.65
N VAL A 86 -0.63 13.51 -1.37
CA VAL A 86 -0.63 12.03 -1.26
C VAL A 86 0.72 11.45 -1.64
N LEU A 87 1.38 12.01 -2.66
CA LEU A 87 2.73 11.58 -3.05
C LEU A 87 3.76 11.87 -1.96
N GLU A 88 3.71 13.03 -1.32
CA GLU A 88 4.58 13.36 -0.18
C GLU A 88 4.32 12.46 1.04
N MET A 89 3.04 12.19 1.35
CA MET A 89 2.66 11.27 2.45
C MET A 89 3.21 9.86 2.19
N ARG A 90 3.11 9.37 0.95
CA ARG A 90 3.70 8.08 0.55
C ARG A 90 5.22 8.07 0.75
N ASP A 91 5.93 9.11 0.33
CA ASP A 91 7.38 9.17 0.46
C ASP A 91 7.81 9.14 1.92
N LYS A 92 7.12 9.89 2.80
CA LYS A 92 7.34 9.83 4.26
C LYS A 92 7.08 8.44 4.84
N LEU A 93 6.02 7.77 4.39
CA LEU A 93 5.73 6.39 4.80
C LEU A 93 6.85 5.45 4.37
N PHE A 94 7.37 5.59 3.14
CA PHE A 94 8.45 4.75 2.65
C PHE A 94 9.75 4.96 3.43
N ASP A 95 10.07 6.20 3.80
CA ASP A 95 11.20 6.50 4.68
C ASP A 95 11.02 5.84 6.05
N THR A 96 9.82 5.93 6.63
CA THR A 96 9.47 5.26 7.90
C THR A 96 9.65 3.75 7.80
N ILE A 97 9.20 3.12 6.72
CA ILE A 97 9.36 1.67 6.49
C ILE A 97 10.83 1.30 6.32
N VAL A 98 11.60 2.06 5.56
CA VAL A 98 13.04 1.83 5.36
C VAL A 98 13.78 1.92 6.69
N GLU A 99 13.46 2.90 7.53
CA GLU A 99 14.05 3.04 8.87
C GLU A 99 13.69 1.84 9.77
N ALA A 100 12.42 1.43 9.77
CA ALA A 100 11.94 0.27 10.51
C ALA A 100 12.67 -1.04 10.09
N ILE A 101 12.86 -1.25 8.79
CA ILE A 101 13.64 -2.38 8.26
C ILE A 101 15.09 -2.31 8.72
N LYS A 102 15.75 -1.16 8.64
CA LYS A 102 17.13 -0.98 9.12
C LYS A 102 17.26 -1.27 10.63
N ASN A 103 16.31 -0.80 11.41
CA ASN A 103 16.27 -1.06 12.85
C ASN A 103 16.09 -2.54 13.13
N GLN A 104 15.24 -3.24 12.39
CA GLN A 104 15.07 -4.69 12.54
C GLN A 104 16.35 -5.46 12.20
N LEU A 105 17.06 -5.09 11.15
CA LEU A 105 18.34 -5.73 10.81
C LEU A 105 19.39 -5.53 11.91
N ARG A 106 19.43 -4.35 12.55
CA ARG A 106 20.30 -4.10 13.71
C ARG A 106 19.92 -4.97 14.92
N ARG A 107 18.63 -5.14 15.19
CA ARG A 107 18.12 -6.01 16.27
C ARG A 107 18.54 -7.47 16.04
N ILE A 108 18.36 -7.99 14.84
CA ILE A 108 18.77 -9.38 14.49
C ILE A 108 20.27 -9.57 14.66
N ASN A 109 21.09 -8.60 14.27
CA ASN A 109 22.55 -8.68 14.41
C ASN A 109 23.00 -8.56 15.86
N GLY A 110 22.25 -7.88 16.72
CA GLY A 110 22.59 -7.65 18.12
C GLY A 110 22.09 -8.75 19.07
N ASP A 111 21.09 -9.52 18.68
CA ASP A 111 20.53 -10.60 19.48
C ASP A 111 20.27 -11.85 18.62
N PRO A 112 21.21 -12.82 18.65
CA PRO A 112 21.06 -14.10 17.93
C PRO A 112 19.85 -14.93 18.41
N ALA A 113 19.31 -14.66 19.59
CA ALA A 113 18.13 -15.34 20.15
C ALA A 113 16.81 -14.69 19.71
N ALA A 114 16.87 -13.55 19.00
CA ALA A 114 15.68 -12.90 18.49
C ALA A 114 14.86 -13.85 17.60
N SER A 115 13.54 -13.89 17.83
CA SER A 115 12.65 -14.78 17.10
C SER A 115 12.72 -14.52 15.59
N THR A 116 13.27 -15.50 14.86
CA THR A 116 13.36 -15.44 13.40
C THR A 116 11.99 -15.36 12.77
N ARG A 117 10.98 -16.06 13.31
CA ARG A 117 9.60 -16.07 12.76
C ARG A 117 8.90 -14.74 12.95
N ALA A 118 9.03 -14.12 14.14
CA ALA A 118 8.50 -12.78 14.39
C ALA A 118 9.19 -11.74 13.49
N SER A 119 10.49 -11.85 13.28
CA SER A 119 11.25 -10.98 12.38
C SER A 119 10.80 -11.10 10.93
N VAL A 120 10.59 -12.33 10.43
CA VAL A 120 10.09 -12.58 9.08
C VAL A 120 8.67 -12.00 8.91
N LEU A 121 7.77 -12.24 9.87
CA LEU A 121 6.43 -11.67 9.84
C LEU A 121 6.47 -10.14 9.80
N TYR A 122 7.25 -9.52 10.67
CA TYR A 122 7.41 -8.07 10.73
C TYR A 122 7.90 -7.48 9.40
N LEU A 123 8.95 -8.05 8.81
CA LEU A 123 9.49 -7.59 7.52
C LEU A 123 8.49 -7.82 6.38
N THR A 124 7.74 -8.92 6.42
CA THR A 124 6.68 -9.20 5.43
C THR A 124 5.60 -8.13 5.50
N ILE A 125 5.11 -7.78 6.70
CA ILE A 125 4.09 -6.72 6.87
C ILE A 125 4.58 -5.40 6.28
N LEU A 126 5.82 -4.99 6.58
CA LEU A 126 6.38 -3.74 6.08
C LEU A 126 6.48 -3.71 4.55
N ASN A 127 6.96 -4.79 3.92
CA ASN A 127 7.12 -4.86 2.47
C ASN A 127 5.77 -4.91 1.74
N GLU A 128 4.82 -5.68 2.24
CA GLU A 128 3.48 -5.76 1.64
C GLU A 128 2.70 -4.45 1.81
N THR A 129 2.87 -3.75 2.94
CA THR A 129 2.31 -2.41 3.13
C THR A 129 2.83 -1.44 2.07
N LYS A 130 4.12 -1.48 1.76
CA LYS A 130 4.72 -0.66 0.70
C LYS A 130 4.10 -0.96 -0.66
N THR A 131 3.93 -2.25 -1.00
CA THR A 131 3.26 -2.70 -2.23
C THR A 131 1.83 -2.20 -2.30
N MET A 132 1.06 -2.35 -1.23
CA MET A 132 -0.34 -1.91 -1.14
C MET A 132 -0.49 -0.41 -1.42
N ILE A 133 0.34 0.42 -0.80
CA ILE A 133 0.32 1.87 -0.99
C ILE A 133 0.73 2.29 -2.41
N LEU A 134 1.70 1.60 -3.01
CA LEU A 134 2.06 1.83 -4.41
C LEU A 134 0.88 1.59 -5.35
N GLN A 135 0.13 0.52 -5.16
CA GLN A 135 -1.01 0.18 -6.00
C GLN A 135 -2.20 1.12 -5.77
N ALA A 136 -2.48 1.50 -4.52
CA ALA A 136 -3.50 2.49 -4.19
C ALA A 136 -3.21 3.86 -4.85
N ARG A 137 -1.94 4.29 -4.83
CA ARG A 137 -1.50 5.51 -5.53
C ARG A 137 -1.64 5.39 -7.05
N ASN A 138 -1.32 4.23 -7.63
CA ASN A 138 -1.48 3.99 -9.06
C ASN A 138 -2.96 4.06 -9.47
N LEU A 139 -3.85 3.48 -8.67
CA LEU A 139 -5.30 3.60 -8.85
C LEU A 139 -5.74 5.06 -8.86
N LEU A 140 -5.31 5.86 -7.89
CA LEU A 140 -5.62 7.28 -7.80
C LEU A 140 -5.16 8.06 -9.04
N LYS A 141 -3.93 7.83 -9.50
CA LYS A 141 -3.39 8.47 -10.71
C LYS A 141 -4.16 8.07 -11.97
N SER A 142 -4.50 6.80 -12.12
CA SER A 142 -5.29 6.32 -13.25
C SER A 142 -6.67 6.97 -13.29
N GLN A 143 -7.34 7.09 -12.14
CA GLN A 143 -8.63 7.74 -12.05
C GLN A 143 -8.56 9.22 -12.42
N HIS A 144 -7.55 9.93 -11.91
CA HIS A 144 -7.31 11.34 -12.26
C HIS A 144 -7.09 11.52 -13.75
N TYR A 145 -6.17 10.76 -14.35
CA TYR A 145 -5.89 10.81 -15.79
C TYR A 145 -7.13 10.52 -16.64
N PHE A 146 -7.91 9.51 -16.27
CA PHE A 146 -9.13 9.15 -16.99
C PHE A 146 -10.17 10.27 -16.98
N LEU A 147 -10.36 10.95 -15.84
CA LEU A 147 -11.29 12.06 -15.74
C LEU A 147 -10.83 13.31 -16.49
N GLU A 148 -9.52 13.58 -16.53
CA GLU A 148 -8.97 14.68 -17.32
C GLU A 148 -9.11 14.46 -18.83
N SER A 149 -8.88 13.23 -19.29
CA SER A 149 -8.99 12.89 -20.72
C SER A 149 -10.41 13.01 -21.29
N ARG A 150 -11.42 13.14 -20.43
CA ARG A 150 -12.85 13.29 -20.79
C ARG A 150 -13.36 14.72 -20.76
N LYS A 151 -12.58 15.68 -20.27
CA LYS A 151 -12.87 17.12 -20.36
C LYS A 151 -12.49 17.64 -21.73
#